data_57a64f055a442dffb4f2cccffdf7a9bb
#
_entry.id   57a64f055a442dffb4f2cccffdf7a9bb
#
_cell.length_a   1.000
_cell.length_b   1.000
_cell.length_c   1.000
_cell.angle_alpha   90.00
_cell.angle_beta   90.00
_cell.angle_gamma   90.00
#
_symmetry.space_group_name_H-M   'P 1'
#
loop_
_entity.id
_entity.type
_entity.pdbx_description
1 polymer ?
#
loop_
_entity_poly.entity_id
_entity_poly.type
_entity_poly.pdbx_seq_one_letter_code
_entity_poly.pdbx_strand_id
1 'polypeptide(L)'
;MSMKMRSLISGVLLAAVILSPGWVQAASVADVALYKSKDRQSKIEEGAKKEGEVVWYTSLTVEDSAQVAQLFEKRYPFVKVKLTRLTSERALQRYLAEFQANRFSADIIDTNDFQMELPRRKGTLQAYYTPSVEKYDKRFLQPQGFWVASRLTMIVCGYNTRMVPPGETPKKYEDLLNPKWKGRMSLEREQTEWFISLMEHWGEEKGKVFFQKLGGQNASTRSGHSQMAQLIIAGEDALSPNAYSHHFPRAMAKGAPVDWNNLEPVIGKTVVSAMAKNAPHPHATMLFLDFFFSKDGGQKVVHDANRIGTHPELLPDPPRLRQGFDFVIVDPAKYMDKIGQYEKLWREWVLGGK
;
A
#
# COMPACT_ATOMS: atom_id res chain seq x y z
N MET A 1 -76.75 -15.30 -67.96
CA MET A 1 -77.03 -15.78 -66.61
C MET A 1 -75.72 -16.26 -66.03
N SER A 2 -75.05 -15.40 -65.22
CA SER A 2 -73.66 -15.56 -64.74
C SER A 2 -73.70 -15.71 -63.23
N MET A 3 -73.26 -16.81 -62.71
CA MET A 3 -73.18 -17.12 -61.29
C MET A 3 -71.76 -16.84 -60.82
N LYS A 4 -71.57 -15.84 -59.96
CA LYS A 4 -70.26 -15.50 -59.36
C LYS A 4 -70.03 -16.39 -58.13
N MET A 5 -68.97 -17.15 -58.14
CA MET A 5 -68.48 -17.95 -57.06
C MET A 5 -67.50 -17.10 -56.21
N ARG A 6 -67.82 -16.86 -54.94
CA ARG A 6 -66.96 -16.17 -53.97
C ARG A 6 -66.11 -17.22 -53.27
N SER A 7 -64.79 -17.09 -53.47
CA SER A 7 -63.78 -17.90 -52.74
C SER A 7 -63.48 -17.15 -51.41
N LEU A 8 -63.66 -17.83 -50.28
CA LEU A 8 -63.19 -17.40 -48.95
C LEU A 8 -61.76 -17.95 -48.75
N ILE A 9 -60.80 -17.04 -48.67
CA ILE A 9 -59.42 -17.38 -48.25
C ILE A 9 -59.36 -17.05 -46.76
N SER A 10 -59.28 -18.12 -45.90
CA SER A 10 -59.00 -17.98 -44.48
C SER A 10 -57.47 -17.81 -44.28
N GLY A 11 -57.04 -16.61 -43.97
CA GLY A 11 -55.63 -16.34 -43.60
C GLY A 11 -55.35 -16.78 -42.15
N VAL A 12 -54.52 -17.75 -41.95
CA VAL A 12 -53.96 -18.12 -40.65
C VAL A 12 -52.78 -17.19 -40.38
N LEU A 13 -52.91 -16.22 -39.45
CA LEU A 13 -51.82 -15.40 -38.96
C LEU A 13 -51.00 -16.24 -37.98
N LEU A 14 -49.80 -16.69 -38.41
CA LEU A 14 -48.79 -17.29 -37.56
C LEU A 14 -48.10 -16.13 -36.82
N ALA A 15 -48.39 -15.91 -35.54
CA ALA A 15 -47.63 -15.00 -34.68
C ALA A 15 -46.29 -15.60 -34.35
N ALA A 16 -45.23 -15.14 -35.01
CA ALA A 16 -43.86 -15.46 -34.66
C ALA A 16 -43.47 -14.74 -33.37
N VAL A 17 -43.41 -15.47 -32.26
CA VAL A 17 -42.81 -14.95 -31.00
C VAL A 17 -41.32 -14.85 -31.23
N ILE A 18 -40.84 -13.65 -31.48
CA ILE A 18 -39.40 -13.31 -31.51
C ILE A 18 -38.95 -13.29 -30.05
N LEU A 19 -38.40 -14.42 -29.58
CA LEU A 19 -37.57 -14.46 -28.35
C LEU A 19 -36.31 -13.65 -28.61
N SER A 20 -36.32 -12.39 -28.20
CA SER A 20 -35.10 -11.57 -28.16
C SER A 20 -34.12 -12.27 -27.22
N PRO A 21 -32.90 -12.61 -27.66
CA PRO A 21 -31.90 -13.09 -26.73
C PRO A 21 -31.64 -11.96 -25.73
N GLY A 22 -32.01 -12.19 -24.47
CA GLY A 22 -31.69 -11.28 -23.39
C GLY A 22 -30.18 -11.08 -23.38
N TRP A 23 -29.75 -9.89 -23.71
CA TRP A 23 -28.35 -9.49 -23.55
C TRP A 23 -28.02 -9.58 -22.07
N VAL A 24 -27.35 -10.65 -21.65
CA VAL A 24 -26.73 -10.71 -20.32
C VAL A 24 -25.62 -9.68 -20.35
N GLN A 25 -25.93 -8.49 -19.86
CA GLN A 25 -24.93 -7.45 -19.71
C GLN A 25 -23.84 -7.97 -18.77
N ALA A 26 -22.61 -8.02 -19.23
CA ALA A 26 -21.48 -8.39 -18.37
C ALA A 26 -21.48 -7.49 -17.14
N ALA A 27 -21.33 -8.10 -15.95
CA ALA A 27 -21.29 -7.34 -14.70
C ALA A 27 -20.18 -6.28 -14.76
N SER A 28 -20.50 -5.05 -14.38
CA SER A 28 -19.48 -4.00 -14.31
C SER A 28 -18.43 -4.31 -13.24
N VAL A 29 -17.25 -3.70 -13.34
CA VAL A 29 -16.21 -3.82 -12.30
C VAL A 29 -16.78 -3.47 -10.92
N ALA A 30 -17.61 -2.45 -10.83
CA ALA A 30 -18.27 -2.03 -9.59
C ALA A 30 -19.24 -3.08 -9.03
N ASP A 31 -20.03 -3.74 -9.91
CA ASP A 31 -20.97 -4.79 -9.49
C ASP A 31 -20.23 -5.96 -8.85
N VAL A 32 -19.08 -6.35 -9.40
CA VAL A 32 -18.24 -7.42 -8.86
C VAL A 32 -17.55 -6.97 -7.57
N ALA A 33 -16.96 -5.78 -7.57
CA ALA A 33 -16.18 -5.26 -6.44
C ALA A 33 -17.01 -5.04 -5.18
N LEU A 34 -18.30 -4.67 -5.32
CA LEU A 34 -19.18 -4.34 -4.21
C LEU A 34 -20.19 -5.45 -3.87
N TYR A 35 -20.08 -6.62 -4.52
CA TYR A 35 -21.01 -7.72 -4.32
C TYR A 35 -20.89 -8.33 -2.92
N LYS A 36 -22.03 -8.44 -2.18
CA LYS A 36 -22.06 -8.86 -0.77
C LYS A 36 -23.01 -10.03 -0.46
N SER A 37 -23.67 -10.59 -1.49
CA SER A 37 -24.65 -11.67 -1.28
C SER A 37 -23.99 -12.96 -0.82
N LYS A 38 -24.79 -13.89 -0.29
CA LYS A 38 -24.31 -15.19 0.26
C LYS A 38 -23.56 -16.07 -0.75
N ASP A 39 -23.85 -15.92 -2.04
CA ASP A 39 -23.22 -16.64 -3.15
C ASP A 39 -21.96 -15.93 -3.71
N ARG A 40 -21.47 -14.89 -3.00
CA ARG A 40 -20.33 -14.06 -3.42
C ARG A 40 -19.09 -14.91 -3.77
N GLN A 41 -18.70 -15.82 -2.88
CA GLN A 41 -17.49 -16.63 -3.06
C GLN A 41 -17.57 -17.47 -4.34
N SER A 42 -18.70 -18.16 -4.56
CA SER A 42 -18.93 -18.97 -5.76
C SER A 42 -18.86 -18.13 -7.03
N LYS A 43 -19.54 -16.99 -7.07
CA LYS A 43 -19.53 -16.09 -8.22
C LYS A 43 -18.17 -15.54 -8.54
N ILE A 44 -17.42 -15.14 -7.50
CA ILE A 44 -16.05 -14.63 -7.67
C ILE A 44 -15.14 -15.74 -8.21
N GLU A 45 -15.20 -16.94 -7.67
CA GLU A 45 -14.39 -18.06 -8.17
C GLU A 45 -14.75 -18.46 -9.61
N GLU A 46 -16.04 -18.50 -9.96
CA GLU A 46 -16.49 -18.80 -11.32
C GLU A 46 -16.02 -17.74 -12.33
N GLY A 47 -16.10 -16.46 -11.96
CA GLY A 47 -15.59 -15.37 -12.78
C GLY A 47 -14.07 -15.41 -12.90
N ALA A 48 -13.36 -15.58 -11.80
CA ALA A 48 -11.90 -15.67 -11.76
C ALA A 48 -11.34 -16.85 -12.60
N LYS A 49 -12.05 -17.99 -12.64
CA LYS A 49 -11.70 -19.12 -13.54
C LYS A 49 -11.75 -18.73 -15.01
N LYS A 50 -12.69 -17.85 -15.39
CA LYS A 50 -12.81 -17.36 -16.78
C LYS A 50 -11.76 -16.31 -17.09
N GLU A 51 -11.40 -15.48 -16.13
CA GLU A 51 -10.40 -14.42 -16.25
C GLU A 51 -8.98 -15.00 -16.29
N GLY A 52 -8.68 -16.01 -15.47
CA GLY A 52 -7.45 -16.80 -15.50
C GLY A 52 -6.19 -16.10 -14.97
N GLU A 53 -6.22 -14.79 -14.75
CA GLU A 53 -5.07 -14.04 -14.25
C GLU A 53 -5.48 -12.82 -13.42
N VAL A 54 -4.53 -12.28 -12.64
CA VAL A 54 -4.62 -11.01 -11.93
C VAL A 54 -3.29 -10.27 -12.02
N VAL A 55 -3.33 -8.99 -12.34
CA VAL A 55 -2.13 -8.14 -12.50
C VAL A 55 -1.93 -7.29 -11.25
N TRP A 56 -0.86 -7.55 -10.52
CA TRP A 56 -0.55 -6.89 -9.26
C TRP A 56 0.70 -6.01 -9.35
N TYR A 57 0.53 -4.68 -9.26
CA TYR A 57 1.61 -3.71 -9.08
C TYR A 57 1.85 -3.51 -7.60
N THR A 58 3.05 -3.82 -7.10
CA THR A 58 3.33 -3.79 -5.67
C THR A 58 4.70 -3.20 -5.34
N SER A 59 4.75 -2.54 -4.19
CA SER A 59 5.99 -2.09 -3.55
C SER A 59 6.58 -3.10 -2.55
N LEU A 60 5.95 -4.24 -2.35
CA LEU A 60 6.48 -5.33 -1.53
C LEU A 60 7.81 -5.83 -2.14
N THR A 61 8.70 -6.41 -1.34
CA THR A 61 9.96 -6.95 -1.88
C THR A 61 9.69 -8.05 -2.92
N VAL A 62 10.67 -8.30 -3.79
CA VAL A 62 10.55 -9.36 -4.80
C VAL A 62 10.28 -10.71 -4.13
N GLU A 63 11.01 -11.02 -3.04
CA GLU A 63 10.87 -12.26 -2.29
C GLU A 63 9.46 -12.38 -1.66
N ASP A 64 9.04 -11.37 -0.88
CA ASP A 64 7.76 -11.42 -0.16
C ASP A 64 6.58 -11.44 -1.15
N SER A 65 6.63 -10.66 -2.24
CA SER A 65 5.57 -10.65 -3.25
C SER A 65 5.47 -11.95 -4.04
N ALA A 66 6.61 -12.58 -4.34
CA ALA A 66 6.63 -13.90 -4.96
C ALA A 66 6.03 -14.98 -4.05
N GLN A 67 6.29 -14.92 -2.73
CA GLN A 67 5.67 -15.84 -1.77
C GLN A 67 4.15 -15.68 -1.69
N VAL A 68 3.65 -14.43 -1.69
CA VAL A 68 2.19 -14.17 -1.76
C VAL A 68 1.60 -14.77 -3.03
N ALA A 69 2.22 -14.52 -4.18
CA ALA A 69 1.75 -15.04 -5.47
C ALA A 69 1.74 -16.58 -5.49
N GLN A 70 2.81 -17.23 -5.04
CA GLN A 70 2.89 -18.69 -4.97
C GLN A 70 1.83 -19.30 -4.04
N LEU A 71 1.61 -18.69 -2.87
CA LEU A 71 0.62 -19.18 -1.91
C LEU A 71 -0.81 -19.00 -2.46
N PHE A 72 -1.07 -17.89 -3.16
CA PHE A 72 -2.32 -17.65 -3.85
C PHE A 72 -2.56 -18.66 -4.97
N GLU A 73 -1.59 -18.86 -5.86
CA GLU A 73 -1.69 -19.80 -6.98
C GLU A 73 -1.80 -21.27 -6.52
N LYS A 74 -1.19 -21.61 -5.39
CA LYS A 74 -1.38 -22.93 -4.76
C LYS A 74 -2.83 -23.13 -4.31
N ARG A 75 -3.47 -22.10 -3.77
CA ARG A 75 -4.86 -22.16 -3.31
C ARG A 75 -5.87 -22.08 -4.47
N TYR A 76 -5.54 -21.28 -5.49
CA TYR A 76 -6.39 -21.01 -6.65
C TYR A 76 -5.61 -21.24 -7.95
N PRO A 77 -5.34 -22.51 -8.33
CA PRO A 77 -4.44 -22.85 -9.43
C PRO A 77 -4.95 -22.42 -10.81
N PHE A 78 -6.20 -22.01 -10.88
CA PHE A 78 -6.85 -21.50 -12.09
C PHE A 78 -6.65 -19.98 -12.32
N VAL A 79 -5.96 -19.28 -11.41
CA VAL A 79 -5.59 -17.85 -11.59
C VAL A 79 -4.08 -17.68 -11.47
N LYS A 80 -3.46 -17.02 -12.46
CA LYS A 80 -2.04 -16.68 -12.45
C LYS A 80 -1.82 -15.24 -11.99
N VAL A 81 -0.85 -15.02 -11.10
CA VAL A 81 -0.48 -13.69 -10.63
C VAL A 81 0.58 -13.10 -11.55
N LYS A 82 0.23 -12.07 -12.30
CA LYS A 82 1.17 -11.25 -13.09
C LYS A 82 1.76 -10.16 -12.20
N LEU A 83 2.86 -10.50 -11.56
CA LEU A 83 3.52 -9.64 -10.59
C LEU A 83 4.40 -8.60 -11.28
N THR A 84 4.20 -7.33 -10.95
CA THR A 84 5.09 -6.22 -11.29
C THR A 84 5.56 -5.51 -10.03
N ARG A 85 6.81 -5.78 -9.63
CA ARG A 85 7.42 -5.11 -8.46
C ARG A 85 8.02 -3.76 -8.88
N LEU A 86 7.60 -2.69 -8.21
CA LEU A 86 8.05 -1.32 -8.43
C LEU A 86 8.30 -0.62 -7.08
N THR A 87 9.01 0.50 -7.07
CA THR A 87 8.92 1.41 -5.91
C THR A 87 7.52 2.04 -5.88
N SER A 88 7.08 2.49 -4.70
CA SER A 88 5.76 3.10 -4.53
C SER A 88 5.47 4.21 -5.55
N GLU A 89 6.44 5.09 -5.75
CA GLU A 89 6.32 6.18 -6.70
C GLU A 89 6.23 5.72 -8.14
N ARG A 90 7.09 4.78 -8.56
CA ARG A 90 7.06 4.22 -9.93
C ARG A 90 5.79 3.45 -10.22
N ALA A 91 5.24 2.75 -9.21
CA ALA A 91 3.96 2.06 -9.35
C ALA A 91 2.83 3.05 -9.63
N LEU A 92 2.79 4.15 -8.87
CA LEU A 92 1.83 5.23 -9.08
C LEU A 92 1.99 5.89 -10.47
N GLN A 93 3.20 6.31 -10.83
CA GLN A 93 3.48 6.98 -12.10
C GLN A 93 3.08 6.10 -13.29
N ARG A 94 3.47 4.83 -13.26
CA ARG A 94 3.11 3.86 -14.30
C ARG A 94 1.59 3.69 -14.41
N TYR A 95 0.92 3.45 -13.28
CA TYR A 95 -0.53 3.28 -13.24
C TYR A 95 -1.28 4.48 -13.83
N LEU A 96 -0.92 5.69 -13.39
CA LEU A 96 -1.57 6.92 -13.88
C LEU A 96 -1.29 7.17 -15.37
N ALA A 97 -0.07 6.92 -15.84
CA ALA A 97 0.27 7.04 -17.26
C ALA A 97 -0.50 6.05 -18.14
N GLU A 98 -0.61 4.80 -17.69
CA GLU A 98 -1.41 3.77 -18.37
C GLU A 98 -2.90 4.15 -18.38
N PHE A 99 -3.43 4.63 -17.26
CA PHE A 99 -4.82 5.07 -17.16
C PHE A 99 -5.12 6.25 -18.11
N GLN A 100 -4.24 7.26 -18.16
CA GLN A 100 -4.36 8.40 -19.07
C GLN A 100 -4.30 7.99 -20.54
N ALA A 101 -3.54 6.94 -20.85
CA ALA A 101 -3.45 6.38 -22.20
C ALA A 101 -4.59 5.41 -22.56
N ASN A 102 -5.61 5.29 -21.70
CA ASN A 102 -6.71 4.29 -21.79
C ASN A 102 -6.18 2.84 -21.92
N ARG A 103 -5.03 2.56 -21.30
CA ARG A 103 -4.46 1.21 -21.18
C ARG A 103 -4.64 0.74 -19.75
N PHE A 104 -5.57 -0.16 -19.54
CA PHE A 104 -5.92 -0.68 -18.22
C PHE A 104 -5.22 -2.02 -18.01
N SER A 105 -3.96 -1.96 -17.56
CA SER A 105 -3.12 -3.16 -17.40
C SER A 105 -3.14 -3.69 -15.96
N ALA A 106 -3.26 -2.81 -14.96
CA ALA A 106 -3.24 -3.20 -13.57
C ALA A 106 -4.64 -3.49 -13.03
N ASP A 107 -4.75 -4.56 -12.25
CA ASP A 107 -5.94 -4.87 -11.45
C ASP A 107 -5.81 -4.30 -10.04
N ILE A 108 -4.63 -4.45 -9.43
CA ILE A 108 -4.34 -4.05 -8.06
C ILE A 108 -3.08 -3.19 -8.03
N ILE A 109 -3.16 -2.09 -7.27
CA ILE A 109 -2.04 -1.22 -6.96
C ILE A 109 -1.79 -1.27 -5.46
N ASP A 110 -0.58 -1.67 -5.05
CA ASP A 110 -0.14 -1.73 -3.66
C ASP A 110 1.04 -0.77 -3.45
N THR A 111 0.76 0.37 -2.82
CA THR A 111 1.72 1.43 -2.55
C THR A 111 1.36 2.16 -1.25
N ASN A 112 2.16 3.15 -0.81
CA ASN A 112 1.82 3.90 0.39
C ASN A 112 0.56 4.77 0.18
N ASP A 113 -0.11 5.07 1.29
CA ASP A 113 -1.38 5.79 1.33
C ASP A 113 -1.29 7.22 0.79
N PHE A 114 -0.18 7.94 1.04
CA PHE A 114 0.04 9.28 0.49
C PHE A 114 0.01 9.28 -1.03
N GLN A 115 0.65 8.31 -1.65
CA GLN A 115 0.63 8.18 -3.12
C GLN A 115 -0.71 7.70 -3.64
N MET A 116 -1.45 6.89 -2.87
CA MET A 116 -2.75 6.38 -3.27
C MET A 116 -3.85 7.45 -3.27
N GLU A 117 -3.68 8.54 -2.50
CA GLU A 117 -4.65 9.63 -2.45
C GLU A 117 -4.79 10.36 -3.80
N LEU A 118 -3.73 10.48 -4.59
CA LEU A 118 -3.79 11.09 -5.91
C LEU A 118 -4.67 10.29 -6.91
N PRO A 119 -4.50 8.97 -7.10
CA PRO A 119 -5.41 8.13 -7.88
C PRO A 119 -6.88 8.24 -7.41
N ARG A 120 -7.10 8.25 -6.09
CA ARG A 120 -8.45 8.41 -5.54
C ARG A 120 -9.09 9.72 -5.99
N ARG A 121 -8.39 10.85 -5.83
CA ARG A 121 -8.89 12.18 -6.24
C ARG A 121 -9.11 12.28 -7.75
N LYS A 122 -8.30 11.57 -8.54
CA LYS A 122 -8.48 11.49 -10.01
C LYS A 122 -9.60 10.53 -10.44
N GLY A 123 -10.27 9.85 -9.50
CA GLY A 123 -11.35 8.92 -9.80
C GLY A 123 -10.89 7.67 -10.57
N THR A 124 -9.63 7.27 -10.42
CA THR A 124 -9.04 6.12 -11.13
C THR A 124 -9.09 4.82 -10.32
N LEU A 125 -9.61 4.86 -9.08
CA LEU A 125 -9.77 3.69 -8.22
C LEU A 125 -11.23 3.24 -8.17
N GLN A 126 -11.44 1.96 -7.92
CA GLN A 126 -12.72 1.32 -7.64
C GLN A 126 -12.82 1.02 -6.14
N ALA A 127 -13.89 1.47 -5.51
CA ALA A 127 -14.22 1.03 -4.16
C ALA A 127 -14.60 -0.45 -4.16
N TYR A 128 -14.15 -1.21 -3.16
CA TYR A 128 -14.40 -2.64 -3.07
C TYR A 128 -14.77 -3.08 -1.66
N TYR A 129 -15.40 -4.23 -1.57
CA TYR A 129 -15.73 -4.89 -0.31
C TYR A 129 -15.01 -6.24 -0.23
N THR A 130 -14.35 -6.49 0.91
CA THR A 130 -13.81 -7.80 1.24
C THR A 130 -14.21 -8.20 2.67
N PRO A 131 -14.78 -9.40 2.87
CA PRO A 131 -15.18 -9.84 4.22
C PRO A 131 -13.96 -10.05 5.14
N SER A 132 -12.78 -10.26 4.58
CA SER A 132 -11.55 -10.51 5.33
C SER A 132 -11.17 -9.35 6.27
N VAL A 133 -11.68 -8.13 6.03
CA VAL A 133 -11.31 -6.94 6.81
C VAL A 133 -12.38 -6.46 7.79
N GLU A 134 -13.47 -7.19 7.97
CA GLU A 134 -14.57 -6.76 8.85
C GLU A 134 -14.13 -6.55 10.30
N LYS A 135 -13.10 -7.27 10.75
CA LYS A 135 -12.54 -7.17 12.11
C LYS A 135 -11.29 -6.26 12.20
N TYR A 136 -10.90 -5.64 11.10
CA TYR A 136 -9.72 -4.77 11.08
C TYR A 136 -9.96 -3.47 11.85
N ASP A 137 -8.89 -2.91 12.41
CA ASP A 137 -8.92 -1.55 12.97
C ASP A 137 -9.32 -0.56 11.87
N LYS A 138 -10.28 0.32 12.19
CA LYS A 138 -10.82 1.31 11.26
C LYS A 138 -9.76 2.27 10.70
N ARG A 139 -8.66 2.47 11.43
CA ARG A 139 -7.51 3.27 10.95
C ARG A 139 -6.86 2.69 9.69
N PHE A 140 -7.06 1.40 9.42
CA PHE A 140 -6.51 0.69 8.27
C PHE A 140 -7.47 0.62 7.08
N LEU A 141 -8.67 1.17 7.22
CA LEU A 141 -9.71 1.15 6.22
C LEU A 141 -9.96 2.56 5.70
N GLN A 142 -9.87 2.76 4.40
CA GLN A 142 -10.30 4.01 3.81
C GLN A 142 -11.85 4.11 3.93
N PRO A 143 -12.40 5.22 4.47
CA PRO A 143 -13.83 5.31 4.83
C PRO A 143 -14.81 5.03 3.67
N GLN A 144 -14.41 5.32 2.44
CA GLN A 144 -15.23 5.09 1.24
C GLN A 144 -14.92 3.76 0.54
N GLY A 145 -14.02 2.93 1.12
CA GLY A 145 -13.69 1.59 0.61
C GLY A 145 -12.72 1.56 -0.58
N PHE A 146 -12.02 2.64 -0.90
CA PHE A 146 -11.10 2.67 -2.05
C PHE A 146 -9.81 1.86 -1.82
N TRP A 147 -9.41 1.68 -0.57
CA TRP A 147 -8.26 0.83 -0.22
C TRP A 147 -8.34 0.30 1.20
N VAL A 148 -7.55 -0.72 1.44
CA VAL A 148 -7.27 -1.28 2.77
C VAL A 148 -5.76 -1.28 2.97
N ALA A 149 -5.32 -0.92 4.16
CA ALA A 149 -3.91 -1.05 4.52
C ALA A 149 -3.54 -2.53 4.64
N SER A 150 -2.51 -2.94 3.90
CA SER A 150 -1.99 -4.32 3.92
C SER A 150 -0.90 -4.50 4.97
N ARG A 151 -0.19 -3.44 5.29
CA ARG A 151 0.92 -3.44 6.26
C ARG A 151 1.21 -2.04 6.80
N LEU A 152 1.85 -2.04 7.96
CA LEU A 152 2.42 -0.85 8.59
C LEU A 152 3.94 -0.86 8.47
N THR A 153 4.51 0.33 8.51
CA THR A 153 5.93 0.55 8.69
C THR A 153 6.11 1.62 9.74
N MET A 154 6.82 1.32 10.82
CA MET A 154 7.20 2.34 11.80
C MET A 154 8.48 3.02 11.37
N ILE A 155 8.49 4.34 11.45
CA ILE A 155 9.67 5.16 11.25
C ILE A 155 10.39 5.24 12.59
N VAL A 156 11.64 4.80 12.60
CA VAL A 156 12.43 4.59 13.81
C VAL A 156 13.83 5.17 13.67
N CYS A 157 14.51 5.40 14.78
CA CYS A 157 15.94 5.64 14.79
C CYS A 157 16.67 4.31 14.73
N GLY A 158 17.09 3.91 13.52
CA GLY A 158 17.92 2.73 13.31
C GLY A 158 19.40 3.09 13.47
N TYR A 159 20.22 2.21 14.09
CA TYR A 159 21.61 2.52 14.36
C TYR A 159 22.51 1.26 14.35
N ASN A 160 23.82 1.50 14.12
CA ASN A 160 24.84 0.48 14.24
C ASN A 160 25.35 0.44 15.68
N THR A 161 25.27 -0.71 16.36
CA THR A 161 25.60 -0.86 17.79
C THR A 161 27.11 -0.78 18.08
N ARG A 162 27.97 -0.94 17.06
CA ARG A 162 29.44 -0.72 17.18
C ARG A 162 29.79 0.77 17.13
N MET A 163 28.98 1.59 16.45
CA MET A 163 29.21 3.01 16.28
C MET A 163 28.44 3.89 17.28
N VAL A 164 27.35 3.35 17.82
CA VAL A 164 26.50 3.98 18.82
C VAL A 164 26.47 3.07 20.05
N PRO A 165 27.30 3.34 21.06
CA PRO A 165 27.39 2.51 22.26
C PRO A 165 26.07 2.46 23.04
N PRO A 166 25.84 1.41 23.84
CA PRO A 166 24.72 1.35 24.79
C PRO A 166 24.73 2.59 25.70
N GLY A 167 23.54 3.21 25.88
CA GLY A 167 23.38 4.43 26.67
C GLY A 167 23.56 5.75 25.90
N GLU A 168 24.13 5.70 24.68
CA GLU A 168 24.30 6.89 23.82
C GLU A 168 23.24 7.01 22.73
N THR A 169 22.39 6.00 22.57
CA THR A 169 21.33 6.02 21.56
C THR A 169 20.34 7.13 21.79
N PRO A 170 19.91 7.87 20.73
CA PRO A 170 18.86 8.86 20.83
C PRO A 170 17.58 8.23 21.39
N LYS A 171 16.97 8.89 22.40
CA LYS A 171 15.70 8.46 23.00
C LYS A 171 14.53 9.37 22.62
N LYS A 172 14.82 10.58 22.19
CA LYS A 172 13.87 11.58 21.70
C LYS A 172 14.46 12.34 20.51
N TYR A 173 13.63 13.00 19.76
CA TYR A 173 14.06 13.72 18.56
C TYR A 173 15.11 14.81 18.86
N GLU A 174 15.00 15.51 20.00
CA GLU A 174 15.95 16.55 20.40
C GLU A 174 17.37 16.00 20.61
N ASP A 175 17.53 14.72 20.96
CA ASP A 175 18.85 14.10 21.13
C ASP A 175 19.64 14.05 19.82
N LEU A 176 18.95 14.05 18.66
CA LEU A 176 19.56 14.10 17.32
C LEU A 176 20.29 15.43 17.06
N LEU A 177 19.96 16.47 17.83
CA LEU A 177 20.56 17.79 17.69
C LEU A 177 21.89 17.91 18.45
N ASN A 178 22.30 16.88 19.21
CA ASN A 178 23.58 16.87 19.90
C ASN A 178 24.73 16.94 18.87
N PRO A 179 25.74 17.84 19.07
CA PRO A 179 26.87 17.97 18.14
C PRO A 179 27.65 16.69 17.87
N LYS A 180 27.59 15.68 18.76
CA LYS A 180 28.24 14.37 18.55
C LYS A 180 27.72 13.63 17.31
N TRP A 181 26.51 13.97 16.84
CA TRP A 181 25.91 13.36 15.66
C TRP A 181 26.20 14.07 14.35
N LYS A 182 26.86 15.24 14.40
CA LYS A 182 27.16 16.03 13.20
C LYS A 182 28.01 15.23 12.21
N GLY A 183 27.49 15.06 10.98
CA GLY A 183 28.12 14.29 9.93
C GLY A 183 28.10 12.77 10.12
N ARG A 184 27.43 12.25 11.17
CA ARG A 184 27.36 10.82 11.48
C ARG A 184 25.98 10.18 11.24
N MET A 185 25.01 10.97 10.83
CA MET A 185 23.64 10.54 10.53
C MET A 185 23.42 10.44 9.04
N SER A 186 22.49 9.58 8.65
CA SER A 186 21.89 9.58 7.32
C SER A 186 20.40 9.88 7.38
N LEU A 187 19.87 10.48 6.32
CA LEU A 187 18.45 10.75 6.12
C LEU A 187 18.00 10.23 4.76
N GLU A 188 16.85 9.59 4.73
CA GLU A 188 16.19 9.28 3.45
C GLU A 188 15.66 10.58 2.83
N ARG A 189 15.96 10.78 1.55
CA ARG A 189 15.74 12.06 0.84
C ARG A 189 14.26 12.41 0.65
N GLU A 190 13.42 11.43 0.41
CA GLU A 190 12.02 11.63 -0.01
C GLU A 190 11.03 11.42 1.16
N GLN A 191 11.47 11.68 2.40
CA GLN A 191 10.69 11.39 3.61
C GLN A 191 9.77 12.56 4.03
N THR A 192 9.07 13.15 3.09
CA THR A 192 8.15 14.27 3.33
C THR A 192 7.02 13.89 4.31
N GLU A 193 6.55 12.63 4.29
CA GLU A 193 5.52 12.15 5.22
C GLU A 193 5.97 12.21 6.69
N TRP A 194 7.19 11.81 6.99
CA TRP A 194 7.76 11.94 8.33
C TRP A 194 7.89 13.40 8.76
N PHE A 195 8.31 14.26 7.84
CA PHE A 195 8.39 15.71 8.06
C PHE A 195 7.01 16.28 8.38
N ILE A 196 5.99 16.02 7.55
CA ILE A 196 4.62 16.48 7.77
C ILE A 196 4.08 15.96 9.11
N SER A 197 4.29 14.68 9.41
CA SER A 197 3.79 14.05 10.64
C SER A 197 4.32 14.74 11.90
N LEU A 198 5.59 15.07 11.91
CA LEU A 198 6.21 15.78 13.04
C LEU A 198 5.80 17.25 13.09
N MET A 199 5.67 17.92 11.93
CA MET A 199 5.16 19.28 11.84
C MET A 199 3.73 19.38 12.37
N GLU A 200 2.87 18.42 12.05
CA GLU A 200 1.50 18.36 12.56
C GLU A 200 1.46 18.13 14.08
N HIS A 201 2.24 17.18 14.56
CA HIS A 201 2.23 16.81 15.96
C HIS A 201 2.79 17.90 16.88
N TRP A 202 3.85 18.59 16.46
CA TRP A 202 4.51 19.61 17.29
C TRP A 202 3.99 21.03 17.06
N GLY A 203 3.31 21.27 15.94
CA GLY A 203 2.97 22.59 15.42
C GLY A 203 4.13 23.21 14.62
N GLU A 204 3.78 24.21 13.80
CA GLU A 204 4.68 24.77 12.78
C GLU A 204 5.96 25.37 13.37
N GLU A 205 5.85 26.16 14.43
CA GLU A 205 7.00 26.86 15.03
C GLU A 205 8.03 25.88 15.61
N LYS A 206 7.59 24.91 16.45
CA LYS A 206 8.49 23.91 17.03
C LYS A 206 9.11 23.02 15.95
N GLY A 207 8.29 22.58 15.00
CA GLY A 207 8.75 21.73 13.89
C GLY A 207 9.80 22.45 13.05
N LYS A 208 9.57 23.70 12.64
CA LYS A 208 10.52 24.53 11.90
C LYS A 208 11.87 24.62 12.61
N VAL A 209 11.86 25.00 13.89
CA VAL A 209 13.09 25.11 14.68
C VAL A 209 13.87 23.80 14.74
N PHE A 210 13.17 22.70 14.95
CA PHE A 210 13.78 21.37 14.98
C PHE A 210 14.42 21.00 13.62
N PHE A 211 13.67 21.11 12.53
CA PHE A 211 14.17 20.69 11.21
C PHE A 211 15.30 21.57 10.69
N GLN A 212 15.28 22.87 10.95
CA GLN A 212 16.40 23.75 10.62
C GLN A 212 17.68 23.37 11.39
N LYS A 213 17.55 23.03 12.68
CA LYS A 213 18.69 22.53 13.48
C LYS A 213 19.16 21.17 13.01
N LEU A 214 18.24 20.26 12.62
CA LEU A 214 18.58 18.96 12.07
C LEU A 214 19.35 19.10 10.74
N GLY A 215 18.97 20.04 9.88
CA GLY A 215 19.73 20.37 8.67
C GLY A 215 21.17 20.81 8.96
N GLY A 216 21.39 21.55 10.09
CA GLY A 216 22.71 21.93 10.55
C GLY A 216 23.60 20.75 11.02
N GLN A 217 23.05 19.55 11.20
CA GLN A 217 23.80 18.35 11.57
C GLN A 217 24.58 17.72 10.39
N ASN A 218 24.47 18.24 9.17
CA ASN A 218 25.23 17.74 8.01
C ASN A 218 25.00 16.23 7.76
N ALA A 219 23.75 15.75 7.88
CA ALA A 219 23.43 14.37 7.62
C ALA A 219 23.67 14.00 6.15
N SER A 220 24.19 12.79 5.89
CA SER A 220 24.27 12.23 4.55
C SER A 220 22.87 11.92 4.03
N THR A 221 22.58 12.25 2.77
CA THR A 221 21.29 11.91 2.15
C THR A 221 21.38 10.59 1.39
N ARG A 222 20.36 9.73 1.54
CA ARG A 222 20.26 8.43 0.87
C ARG A 222 18.98 8.37 0.06
N SER A 223 18.99 7.61 -1.03
CA SER A 223 17.79 7.33 -1.83
C SER A 223 17.35 5.89 -1.60
N GLY A 224 16.24 5.75 -0.89
CA GLY A 224 15.64 4.45 -0.58
C GLY A 224 16.09 3.85 0.76
N HIS A 225 15.09 3.50 1.56
CA HIS A 225 15.29 2.96 2.92
C HIS A 225 16.07 1.64 2.97
N SER A 226 15.96 0.79 1.94
CA SER A 226 16.72 -0.46 1.88
C SER A 226 18.22 -0.22 1.76
N GLN A 227 18.63 0.74 0.92
CA GLN A 227 20.03 1.12 0.79
C GLN A 227 20.53 1.75 2.08
N MET A 228 19.77 2.68 2.64
CA MET A 228 20.13 3.33 3.92
C MET A 228 20.33 2.31 5.05
N ALA A 229 19.41 1.34 5.18
CA ALA A 229 19.55 0.28 6.18
C ALA A 229 20.82 -0.57 5.96
N GLN A 230 21.17 -0.89 4.70
CA GLN A 230 22.40 -1.63 4.37
C GLN A 230 23.65 -0.83 4.78
N LEU A 231 23.69 0.48 4.58
CA LEU A 231 24.81 1.32 4.99
C LEU A 231 24.96 1.40 6.51
N ILE A 232 23.85 1.44 7.25
CA ILE A 232 23.87 1.33 8.72
C ILE A 232 24.39 -0.05 9.14
N ILE A 233 23.94 -1.13 8.51
CA ILE A 233 24.39 -2.50 8.80
C ILE A 233 25.89 -2.65 8.53
N ALA A 234 26.39 -2.07 7.45
CA ALA A 234 27.81 -2.08 7.09
C ALA A 234 28.68 -1.21 8.00
N GLY A 235 28.08 -0.26 8.76
CA GLY A 235 28.81 0.69 9.60
C GLY A 235 29.35 1.90 8.85
N GLU A 236 28.78 2.22 7.70
CA GLU A 236 29.10 3.45 6.96
C GLU A 236 28.34 4.65 7.53
N ASP A 237 27.08 4.44 7.95
CA ASP A 237 26.27 5.41 8.66
C ASP A 237 26.08 4.95 10.12
N ALA A 238 26.29 5.85 11.10
CA ALA A 238 26.15 5.45 12.51
C ALA A 238 24.67 5.24 12.89
N LEU A 239 23.78 6.14 12.42
CA LEU A 239 22.35 6.04 12.65
C LEU A 239 21.55 6.80 11.59
N SER A 240 20.23 6.49 11.53
CA SER A 240 19.25 7.26 10.79
C SER A 240 17.97 7.40 11.60
N PRO A 241 17.46 8.63 11.84
CA PRO A 241 16.23 8.85 12.60
C PRO A 241 14.94 8.57 11.82
N ASN A 242 15.03 8.37 10.51
CA ASN A 242 13.90 8.09 9.64
C ASN A 242 14.01 6.76 8.90
N ALA A 243 14.64 5.77 9.55
CA ALA A 243 14.72 4.40 9.04
C ALA A 243 13.41 3.64 9.21
N TYR A 244 13.23 2.58 8.43
CA TYR A 244 12.07 1.69 8.55
C TYR A 244 12.38 0.51 9.47
N SER A 245 11.54 0.29 10.48
CA SER A 245 11.73 -0.70 11.54
C SER A 245 11.95 -2.13 11.01
N HIS A 246 11.26 -2.54 9.95
CA HIS A 246 11.30 -3.91 9.41
C HIS A 246 12.64 -4.32 8.80
N HIS A 247 13.56 -3.39 8.58
CA HIS A 247 14.90 -3.75 8.07
C HIS A 247 15.81 -4.37 9.12
N PHE A 248 15.58 -4.12 10.41
CA PHE A 248 16.49 -4.49 11.48
C PHE A 248 16.30 -5.94 12.01
N PRO A 249 15.09 -6.46 12.23
CA PRO A 249 14.90 -7.79 12.82
C PRO A 249 15.64 -8.92 12.08
N ARG A 250 15.51 -8.96 10.75
CA ARG A 250 16.21 -9.97 9.92
C ARG A 250 17.73 -9.81 9.95
N ALA A 251 18.22 -8.58 9.98
CA ALA A 251 19.64 -8.31 10.08
C ALA A 251 20.21 -8.74 11.44
N MET A 252 19.49 -8.42 12.52
CA MET A 252 19.83 -8.84 13.89
C MET A 252 19.83 -10.36 14.04
N ALA A 253 18.83 -11.05 13.49
CA ALA A 253 18.76 -12.52 13.50
C ALA A 253 19.96 -13.17 12.78
N LYS A 254 20.59 -12.46 11.85
CA LYS A 254 21.82 -12.87 11.15
C LYS A 254 23.11 -12.40 11.86
N GLY A 255 23.00 -11.83 13.06
CA GLY A 255 24.15 -11.36 13.85
C GLY A 255 24.70 -10.01 13.43
N ALA A 256 23.97 -9.22 12.62
CA ALA A 256 24.41 -7.88 12.27
C ALA A 256 24.40 -6.95 13.51
N PRO A 257 25.40 -6.06 13.67
CA PRO A 257 25.53 -5.18 14.82
C PRO A 257 24.62 -3.95 14.67
N VAL A 258 23.32 -4.17 14.65
CA VAL A 258 22.32 -3.10 14.48
C VAL A 258 21.18 -3.25 15.46
N ASP A 259 20.51 -2.15 15.74
CA ASP A 259 19.30 -2.11 16.54
C ASP A 259 18.48 -0.86 16.17
N TRP A 260 17.33 -0.66 16.81
CA TRP A 260 16.52 0.55 16.65
C TRP A 260 15.87 0.99 17.94
N ASN A 261 15.60 2.30 18.02
CA ASN A 261 14.76 2.92 19.06
C ASN A 261 13.58 3.65 18.41
N ASN A 262 12.46 3.64 19.10
CA ASN A 262 11.35 4.51 18.79
C ASN A 262 11.65 5.91 19.35
N LEU A 263 11.42 6.94 18.54
CA LEU A 263 11.44 8.34 18.98
C LEU A 263 10.00 8.86 18.99
N GLU A 264 9.59 9.49 20.08
CA GLU A 264 8.21 9.97 20.22
C GLU A 264 8.03 11.40 19.67
N PRO A 265 6.95 11.60 18.88
CA PRO A 265 5.92 10.66 18.51
C PRO A 265 6.43 9.63 17.49
N VAL A 266 6.05 8.36 17.68
CA VAL A 266 6.35 7.32 16.69
C VAL A 266 5.45 7.50 15.49
N ILE A 267 6.03 7.56 14.31
CA ILE A 267 5.27 7.74 13.07
C ILE A 267 5.06 6.39 12.41
N GLY A 268 3.79 6.03 12.23
CA GLY A 268 3.35 4.87 11.46
C GLY A 268 2.98 5.28 10.04
N LYS A 269 3.49 4.54 9.08
CA LYS A 269 3.17 4.70 7.66
C LYS A 269 2.42 3.48 7.16
N THR A 270 1.32 3.68 6.46
CA THR A 270 0.56 2.57 5.87
C THR A 270 0.96 2.33 4.42
N VAL A 271 0.96 1.07 4.04
CA VAL A 271 0.97 0.64 2.65
C VAL A 271 -0.38 0.02 2.37
N VAL A 272 -1.02 0.46 1.31
CA VAL A 272 -2.42 0.18 1.01
C VAL A 272 -2.56 -0.53 -0.32
N SER A 273 -3.54 -1.41 -0.41
CA SER A 273 -3.91 -2.08 -1.66
C SER A 273 -5.24 -1.55 -2.15
N ALA A 274 -5.26 -1.08 -3.38
CA ALA A 274 -6.42 -0.52 -4.06
C ALA A 274 -6.74 -1.30 -5.34
N MET A 275 -8.01 -1.36 -5.70
CA MET A 275 -8.50 -1.90 -6.95
C MET A 275 -8.51 -0.81 -8.03
N ALA A 276 -8.02 -1.11 -9.21
CA ALA A 276 -8.09 -0.20 -10.36
C ALA A 276 -9.55 0.01 -10.82
N LYS A 277 -9.88 1.23 -11.25
CA LYS A 277 -11.25 1.60 -11.71
C LYS A 277 -11.75 0.68 -12.84
N ASN A 278 -10.87 0.38 -13.77
CA ASN A 278 -11.15 -0.43 -14.95
C ASN A 278 -10.32 -1.71 -14.91
N ALA A 279 -10.28 -2.39 -13.75
CA ALA A 279 -9.55 -3.65 -13.59
C ALA A 279 -9.97 -4.65 -14.67
N PRO A 280 -9.03 -5.17 -15.49
CA PRO A 280 -9.34 -6.13 -16.54
C PRO A 280 -9.92 -7.46 -16.02
N HIS A 281 -9.55 -7.84 -14.80
CA HIS A 281 -9.89 -9.13 -14.19
C HIS A 281 -10.59 -8.92 -12.83
N PRO A 282 -11.82 -8.35 -12.79
CA PRO A 282 -12.42 -7.90 -11.54
C PRO A 282 -12.72 -9.05 -10.56
N HIS A 283 -13.06 -10.25 -11.02
CA HIS A 283 -13.31 -11.40 -10.14
C HIS A 283 -12.01 -11.96 -9.57
N ALA A 284 -10.98 -12.11 -10.39
CA ALA A 284 -9.66 -12.56 -9.95
C ALA A 284 -9.04 -11.52 -8.97
N THR A 285 -9.29 -10.22 -9.20
CA THR A 285 -8.92 -9.13 -8.29
C THR A 285 -9.56 -9.30 -6.93
N MET A 286 -10.88 -9.52 -6.88
CA MET A 286 -11.58 -9.71 -5.61
C MET A 286 -11.14 -10.98 -4.89
N LEU A 287 -10.93 -12.07 -5.63
CA LEU A 287 -10.41 -13.32 -5.06
C LEU A 287 -9.02 -13.13 -4.46
N PHE A 288 -8.15 -12.38 -5.15
CA PHE A 288 -6.82 -12.06 -4.65
C PHE A 288 -6.86 -11.15 -3.42
N LEU A 289 -7.68 -10.10 -3.41
CA LEU A 289 -7.80 -9.18 -2.26
C LEU A 289 -8.38 -9.90 -1.03
N ASP A 290 -9.39 -10.77 -1.19
CA ASP A 290 -9.92 -11.60 -0.10
C ASP A 290 -8.83 -12.48 0.49
N PHE A 291 -8.02 -13.13 -0.35
CA PHE A 291 -6.88 -13.92 0.07
C PHE A 291 -5.79 -13.06 0.70
N PHE A 292 -5.45 -11.92 0.10
CA PHE A 292 -4.34 -11.08 0.57
C PHE A 292 -4.58 -10.51 1.97
N PHE A 293 -5.84 -10.22 2.30
CA PHE A 293 -6.22 -9.75 3.63
C PHE A 293 -6.62 -10.87 4.60
N SER A 294 -6.67 -12.13 4.17
CA SER A 294 -6.96 -13.23 5.08
C SER A 294 -5.77 -13.58 5.97
N LYS A 295 -6.04 -14.10 7.18
CA LYS A 295 -5.04 -14.52 8.15
C LYS A 295 -4.03 -15.51 7.59
N ASP A 296 -4.54 -16.55 6.90
CA ASP A 296 -3.74 -17.66 6.38
C ASP A 296 -3.27 -17.42 4.93
N GLY A 297 -3.54 -16.25 4.37
CA GLY A 297 -3.14 -15.81 3.04
C GLY A 297 -1.99 -14.81 3.06
N GLY A 298 -2.18 -13.69 2.38
CA GLY A 298 -1.15 -12.66 2.26
C GLY A 298 -0.70 -12.07 3.59
N GLN A 299 -1.59 -11.95 4.58
CA GLN A 299 -1.22 -11.42 5.89
C GLN A 299 -0.25 -12.34 6.65
N LYS A 300 -0.35 -13.67 6.45
CA LYS A 300 0.66 -14.60 6.97
C LYS A 300 2.04 -14.35 6.37
N VAL A 301 2.13 -14.15 5.06
CA VAL A 301 3.41 -13.86 4.39
C VAL A 301 4.01 -12.55 4.90
N VAL A 302 3.17 -11.50 5.07
CA VAL A 302 3.59 -10.21 5.65
C VAL A 302 4.16 -10.42 7.06
N HIS A 303 3.48 -11.19 7.90
CA HIS A 303 3.92 -11.53 9.26
C HIS A 303 5.25 -12.30 9.26
N ASP A 304 5.34 -13.40 8.49
CA ASP A 304 6.52 -14.27 8.44
C ASP A 304 7.74 -13.54 7.85
N ALA A 305 7.49 -12.45 7.13
CA ALA A 305 8.49 -11.52 6.63
C ALA A 305 9.00 -10.50 7.68
N ASN A 306 8.67 -10.66 8.98
CA ASN A 306 8.96 -9.71 10.06
C ASN A 306 8.45 -8.30 9.76
N ARG A 307 7.28 -8.22 9.10
CA ARG A 307 6.58 -6.96 8.84
C ARG A 307 5.38 -6.82 9.76
N ILE A 308 4.91 -5.61 9.92
CA ILE A 308 3.71 -5.34 10.69
C ILE A 308 2.52 -5.48 9.75
N GLY A 309 1.85 -6.63 9.77
CA GLY A 309 0.57 -6.83 9.08
C GLY A 309 -0.56 -6.05 9.78
N THR A 310 -1.69 -5.97 9.11
CA THR A 310 -2.88 -5.28 9.62
C THR A 310 -3.95 -6.23 10.14
N HIS A 311 -3.77 -7.53 9.94
CA HIS A 311 -4.70 -8.53 10.46
C HIS A 311 -4.65 -8.56 12.00
N PRO A 312 -5.80 -8.43 12.71
CA PRO A 312 -5.83 -8.25 14.17
C PRO A 312 -5.29 -9.44 14.97
N GLU A 313 -5.33 -10.64 14.41
CA GLU A 313 -4.87 -11.86 15.08
C GLU A 313 -3.39 -12.21 14.78
N LEU A 314 -2.70 -11.44 13.92
CA LEU A 314 -1.28 -11.63 13.61
C LEU A 314 -0.46 -10.51 14.24
N LEU A 315 0.07 -10.79 15.44
CA LEU A 315 0.96 -9.85 16.11
C LEU A 315 2.33 -9.86 15.44
N PRO A 316 3.01 -8.71 15.32
CA PRO A 316 4.32 -8.65 14.69
C PRO A 316 5.37 -9.40 15.51
N ASP A 317 6.34 -9.97 14.81
CA ASP A 317 7.51 -10.58 15.39
C ASP A 317 8.79 -9.84 14.91
N PRO A 318 9.60 -9.26 15.82
CA PRO A 318 9.41 -9.22 17.29
C PRO A 318 8.29 -8.25 17.72
N PRO A 319 7.66 -8.50 18.91
CA PRO A 319 6.55 -7.67 19.40
C PRO A 319 6.86 -6.18 19.47
N ARG A 320 8.09 -5.79 19.78
CA ARG A 320 8.54 -4.39 19.87
C ARG A 320 8.43 -3.60 18.55
N LEU A 321 8.11 -4.26 17.44
CA LEU A 321 7.81 -3.55 16.19
C LEU A 321 6.52 -2.71 16.28
N ARG A 322 5.58 -3.08 17.17
CA ARG A 322 4.28 -2.39 17.32
C ARG A 322 3.80 -2.27 18.77
N GLN A 323 4.39 -2.97 19.73
CA GLN A 323 3.94 -2.99 21.12
C GLN A 323 4.84 -2.12 22.01
N GLY A 324 4.23 -1.56 23.08
CA GLY A 324 4.92 -0.76 24.09
C GLY A 324 5.03 0.74 23.76
N PHE A 325 4.34 1.22 22.71
CA PHE A 325 4.28 2.63 22.34
C PHE A 325 3.01 2.94 21.54
N ASP A 326 2.60 4.19 21.54
CA ASP A 326 1.58 4.71 20.64
C ASP A 326 2.21 5.24 19.36
N PHE A 327 1.45 5.27 18.28
CA PHE A 327 1.92 5.78 16.99
C PHE A 327 0.86 6.65 16.30
N VAL A 328 1.33 7.59 15.51
CA VAL A 328 0.53 8.51 14.71
C VAL A 328 0.55 8.06 13.25
N ILE A 329 -0.61 8.02 12.61
CA ILE A 329 -0.76 7.89 11.16
C ILE A 329 -1.33 9.21 10.66
N VAL A 330 -0.65 9.84 9.72
CA VAL A 330 -1.14 11.09 9.13
C VAL A 330 -2.15 10.77 8.04
N ASP A 331 -3.27 11.52 8.04
CA ASP A 331 -4.26 11.41 6.97
C ASP A 331 -3.76 12.15 5.72
N PRO A 332 -3.42 11.45 4.63
CA PRO A 332 -2.89 12.08 3.42
C PRO A 332 -3.86 13.06 2.78
N ALA A 333 -5.18 12.87 2.97
CA ALA A 333 -6.19 13.76 2.39
C ALA A 333 -6.08 15.21 2.88
N LYS A 334 -5.57 15.42 4.11
CA LYS A 334 -5.38 16.75 4.69
C LYS A 334 -4.23 17.54 4.06
N TYR A 335 -3.23 16.85 3.51
CA TYR A 335 -1.96 17.46 3.12
C TYR A 335 -1.67 17.41 1.63
N MET A 336 -2.44 16.63 0.86
CA MET A 336 -2.17 16.44 -0.57
C MET A 336 -2.07 17.76 -1.35
N ASP A 337 -2.90 18.75 -1.03
CA ASP A 337 -2.88 20.06 -1.72
C ASP A 337 -1.66 20.91 -1.36
N LYS A 338 -1.00 20.59 -0.24
CA LYS A 338 0.17 21.31 0.29
C LYS A 338 1.47 20.49 0.17
N ILE A 339 1.42 19.27 -0.40
CA ILE A 339 2.58 18.38 -0.40
C ILE A 339 3.80 19.02 -1.05
N GLY A 340 3.65 19.69 -2.18
CA GLY A 340 4.73 20.41 -2.83
C GLY A 340 5.35 21.53 -1.99
N GLN A 341 4.56 22.18 -1.14
CA GLN A 341 5.05 23.15 -0.17
C GLN A 341 5.92 22.46 0.90
N TYR A 342 5.44 21.33 1.45
CA TYR A 342 6.20 20.58 2.45
C TYR A 342 7.47 19.96 1.88
N GLU A 343 7.44 19.46 0.64
CA GLU A 343 8.64 18.98 -0.05
C GLU A 343 9.68 20.10 -0.25
N LYS A 344 9.23 21.30 -0.58
CA LYS A 344 10.11 22.48 -0.67
C LYS A 344 10.73 22.81 0.68
N LEU A 345 9.93 22.87 1.76
CA LEU A 345 10.42 23.15 3.11
C LEU A 345 11.39 22.07 3.61
N TRP A 346 11.09 20.79 3.34
CA TRP A 346 12.01 19.69 3.64
C TRP A 346 13.37 19.86 2.96
N ARG A 347 13.38 20.14 1.66
CA ARG A 347 14.62 20.41 0.93
C ARG A 347 15.38 21.62 1.48
N GLU A 348 14.68 22.72 1.72
CA GLU A 348 15.30 23.95 2.21
C GLU A 348 15.87 23.80 3.62
N TRP A 349 15.09 23.26 4.55
CA TRP A 349 15.45 23.23 5.96
C TRP A 349 16.39 22.11 6.34
N VAL A 350 16.29 20.98 5.65
CA VAL A 350 17.01 19.75 6.07
C VAL A 350 18.07 19.33 5.07
N LEU A 351 17.78 19.40 3.76
CA LEU A 351 18.70 18.92 2.73
C LEU A 351 19.66 20.00 2.19
N GLY A 352 19.57 21.21 2.69
CA GLY A 352 20.43 22.33 2.26
C GLY A 352 20.20 22.77 0.82
N GLY A 353 18.96 22.64 0.31
CA GLY A 353 18.59 23.05 -1.05
C GLY A 353 19.04 22.08 -2.16
N LYS A 354 19.50 20.86 -1.81
CA LYS A 354 20.02 19.85 -2.74
C LYS A 354 18.94 18.94 -3.31
#